data_4c4175d396ca63b2ac550def0a0e6ea0
#
_entry.id   4c4175d396ca63b2ac550def0a0e6ea0
#
_cell.length_a   1.000
_cell.length_b   1.000
_cell.length_c   1.000
_cell.angle_alpha   90.00
_cell.angle_beta   90.00
_cell.angle_gamma   90.00
#
_symmetry.space_group_name_H-M   'P 1'
#
loop_
_entity.id
_entity.type
_entity.pdbx_description
1 polymer ?
#
loop_
_entity_poly.entity_id
_entity_poly.type
_entity_poly.pdbx_seq_one_letter_code
_entity_poly.pdbx_strand_id
1 'polypeptide(L)'
;MGVKDVFSALTTKKISDWKFSFTRPAFLNYADQNTDLEGYLFPDTYRIYKDATTEDVVRKMLDNFSKKIDIKMLKDIERQGKTLPQIITMASLIEKEVAKKEDMKIVSDIFWGRIKTGQALQSCATLAYILGVNKPQYSKEDTEIVSPYNTYKNQGLPPGPICNPGLDAIKAAIYPVKTEYNYFLTNPDTNSLSSAVLTKNILLIRLNI
;
A
#
# COMPACT_ATOMS: atom_id res chain seq x y z
N MET A 1 24.01 5.96 -14.84
CA MET A 1 23.14 5.34 -13.85
C MET A 1 21.72 5.79 -14.13
N GLY A 2 20.82 4.89 -14.49
CA GLY A 2 19.44 5.24 -14.83
C GLY A 2 18.59 5.46 -13.58
N VAL A 3 17.48 6.19 -13.71
CA VAL A 3 16.53 6.42 -12.60
C VAL A 3 16.04 5.10 -11.98
N LYS A 4 15.89 4.03 -12.78
CA LYS A 4 15.52 2.69 -12.30
C LYS A 4 16.58 2.07 -11.38
N ASP A 5 17.88 2.27 -11.68
CA ASP A 5 18.97 1.71 -10.87
C ASP A 5 19.06 2.41 -9.51
N VAL A 6 18.75 3.71 -9.49
CA VAL A 6 18.66 4.51 -8.27
C VAL A 6 17.55 3.99 -7.37
N PHE A 7 16.34 3.79 -7.90
CA PHE A 7 15.20 3.28 -7.11
C PHE A 7 15.43 1.84 -6.63
N SER A 8 15.98 0.96 -7.45
CA SER A 8 16.31 -0.40 -7.04
C SER A 8 17.29 -0.44 -5.86
N ALA A 9 18.34 0.39 -5.90
CA ALA A 9 19.33 0.47 -4.81
C ALA A 9 18.71 1.04 -3.50
N LEU A 10 17.69 1.89 -3.62
CA LEU A 10 17.03 2.53 -2.49
C LEU A 10 16.04 1.62 -1.77
N THR A 11 15.41 0.69 -2.49
CA THR A 11 14.39 -0.22 -1.95
C THR A 11 14.97 -1.50 -1.33
N THR A 12 16.29 -1.74 -1.46
CA THR A 12 16.93 -2.94 -0.89
C THR A 12 17.66 -2.69 0.43
N LYS A 13 17.93 -1.43 0.77
CA LYS A 13 18.68 -1.08 1.98
C LYS A 13 17.73 -0.86 3.16
N LYS A 14 17.96 -1.57 4.27
CA LYS A 14 17.16 -1.41 5.49
C LYS A 14 17.23 0.01 6.05
N ILE A 15 16.14 0.47 6.66
CA ILE A 15 16.07 1.80 7.29
C ILE A 15 17.16 1.96 8.35
N SER A 16 17.46 0.90 9.13
CA SER A 16 18.54 0.89 10.11
C SER A 16 19.93 1.18 9.53
N ASP A 17 20.16 0.78 8.27
CA ASP A 17 21.47 0.86 7.62
C ASP A 17 21.71 2.21 6.91
N TRP A 18 20.68 3.07 6.88
CA TRP A 18 20.79 4.38 6.31
C TRP A 18 21.54 5.34 7.26
N LYS A 19 22.70 5.79 6.81
CA LYS A 19 23.44 6.90 7.44
C LYS A 19 23.10 8.17 6.67
N PHE A 20 21.98 8.81 7.07
CA PHE A 20 21.58 10.05 6.43
C PHE A 20 22.59 11.16 6.71
N SER A 21 23.02 11.88 5.67
CA SER A 21 23.82 13.11 5.78
C SER A 21 22.97 14.32 6.22
N PHE A 22 21.67 14.15 6.37
CA PHE A 22 20.68 15.13 6.78
C PHE A 22 19.92 14.66 8.04
N THR A 23 19.15 15.58 8.64
CA THR A 23 18.33 15.23 9.82
C THR A 23 17.32 14.15 9.44
N ARG A 24 17.44 13.00 10.12
CA ARG A 24 16.52 11.87 9.91
C ARG A 24 15.09 12.30 10.22
N PRO A 25 14.13 12.06 9.30
CA PRO A 25 12.73 12.37 9.54
C PRO A 25 12.15 11.61 10.73
N ALA A 26 11.46 12.33 11.64
CA ALA A 26 10.96 11.78 12.89
C ALA A 26 9.99 10.59 12.71
N PHE A 27 9.20 10.57 11.62
CA PHE A 27 8.26 9.48 11.35
C PHE A 27 8.97 8.13 11.13
N LEU A 28 10.23 8.13 10.69
CA LEU A 28 11.01 6.88 10.53
C LEU A 28 11.28 6.18 11.88
N ASN A 29 11.08 6.86 13.01
CA ASN A 29 11.13 6.21 14.33
C ASN A 29 9.90 5.31 14.57
N TYR A 30 8.82 5.52 13.84
CA TYR A 30 7.62 4.69 13.86
C TYR A 30 7.63 3.60 12.79
N ALA A 31 8.58 3.63 11.85
CA ALA A 31 8.76 2.61 10.81
C ALA A 31 9.50 1.39 11.36
N ASP A 32 9.26 0.22 10.76
CA ASP A 32 10.07 -0.96 11.06
C ASP A 32 11.49 -0.76 10.51
N GLN A 33 12.46 -0.81 11.42
CA GLN A 33 13.87 -0.55 11.10
C GLN A 33 14.51 -1.65 10.25
N ASN A 34 13.89 -2.83 10.18
CA ASN A 34 14.36 -3.97 9.41
C ASN A 34 13.84 -3.99 7.96
N THR A 35 12.90 -3.09 7.62
CA THR A 35 12.40 -2.91 6.25
C THR A 35 13.21 -1.85 5.51
N ASP A 36 13.02 -1.77 4.20
CA ASP A 36 13.56 -0.71 3.36
C ASP A 36 12.70 0.57 3.38
N LEU A 37 12.97 1.51 2.49
CA LEU A 37 12.22 2.76 2.37
C LEU A 37 10.95 2.63 1.51
N GLU A 38 10.62 1.46 0.99
CA GLU A 38 9.38 1.28 0.24
C GLU A 38 8.16 1.65 1.11
N GLY A 39 7.21 2.35 0.52
CA GLY A 39 6.07 2.91 1.22
C GLY A 39 6.29 4.33 1.79
N TYR A 40 7.53 4.75 1.99
CA TYR A 40 7.86 6.04 2.60
C TYR A 40 8.43 7.07 1.62
N LEU A 41 8.74 6.69 0.38
CA LEU A 41 9.18 7.58 -0.67
C LEU A 41 7.97 8.20 -1.36
N PHE A 42 7.45 9.31 -0.83
CA PHE A 42 6.17 9.87 -1.25
C PHE A 42 6.13 10.17 -2.76
N PRO A 43 5.12 9.66 -3.51
CA PRO A 43 5.00 9.91 -4.94
C PRO A 43 4.52 11.34 -5.20
N ASP A 44 5.35 12.14 -5.86
CA ASP A 44 5.04 13.52 -6.25
C ASP A 44 5.97 13.96 -7.40
N THR A 45 5.77 15.17 -7.93
CA THR A 45 6.68 15.78 -8.90
C THR A 45 7.77 16.57 -8.17
N TYR A 46 9.02 16.19 -8.39
CA TYR A 46 10.18 16.79 -7.72
C TYR A 46 11.06 17.56 -8.70
N ARG A 47 11.39 18.82 -8.35
CA ARG A 47 12.49 19.52 -9.01
C ARG A 47 13.82 19.04 -8.43
N ILE A 48 14.67 18.48 -9.27
CA ILE A 48 15.97 17.91 -8.91
C ILE A 48 17.02 18.56 -9.76
N TYR A 49 18.12 18.99 -9.15
CA TYR A 49 19.29 19.49 -9.87
C TYR A 49 19.96 18.35 -10.65
N LYS A 50 20.65 18.70 -11.77
CA LYS A 50 21.28 17.68 -12.63
C LYS A 50 22.42 16.93 -11.92
N ASP A 51 23.05 17.56 -10.96
CA ASP A 51 24.15 17.08 -10.12
C ASP A 51 23.70 16.51 -8.77
N ALA A 52 22.37 16.42 -8.54
CA ALA A 52 21.83 15.87 -7.31
C ALA A 52 22.24 14.41 -7.14
N THR A 53 22.61 14.08 -5.92
CA THR A 53 22.88 12.70 -5.51
C THR A 53 21.61 11.91 -5.30
N THR A 54 21.73 10.58 -5.26
CA THR A 54 20.60 9.70 -4.86
C THR A 54 20.04 10.08 -3.50
N GLU A 55 20.90 10.44 -2.54
CA GLU A 55 20.50 10.84 -1.20
C GLU A 55 19.70 12.14 -1.19
N ASP A 56 20.01 13.10 -2.06
CA ASP A 56 19.24 14.33 -2.22
C ASP A 56 17.81 14.05 -2.70
N VAL A 57 17.67 13.09 -3.61
CA VAL A 57 16.34 12.64 -4.09
C VAL A 57 15.54 11.99 -2.97
N VAL A 58 16.13 11.03 -2.27
CA VAL A 58 15.52 10.34 -1.13
C VAL A 58 15.09 11.34 -0.07
N ARG A 59 15.98 12.26 0.31
CA ARG A 59 15.67 13.31 1.28
C ARG A 59 14.43 14.09 0.89
N LYS A 60 14.33 14.55 -0.36
CA LYS A 60 13.16 15.29 -0.84
C LYS A 60 11.88 14.47 -0.74
N MET A 61 11.93 13.18 -1.05
CA MET A 61 10.77 12.29 -0.98
C MET A 61 10.35 12.02 0.46
N LEU A 62 11.29 11.79 1.37
CA LEU A 62 11.04 11.62 2.81
C LEU A 62 10.54 12.91 3.47
N ASP A 63 11.11 14.06 3.12
CA ASP A 63 10.64 15.36 3.61
C ASP A 63 9.21 15.65 3.16
N ASN A 64 8.87 15.26 1.92
CA ASN A 64 7.51 15.40 1.43
C ASN A 64 6.54 14.46 2.16
N PHE A 65 6.94 13.22 2.40
CA PHE A 65 6.17 12.29 3.24
C PHE A 65 5.88 12.90 4.61
N SER A 66 6.91 13.46 5.29
CA SER A 66 6.77 14.13 6.59
C SER A 66 5.75 15.27 6.57
N LYS A 67 5.69 16.04 5.47
CA LYS A 67 4.74 17.13 5.30
C LYS A 67 3.31 16.67 5.06
N LYS A 68 3.14 15.48 4.44
CA LYS A 68 1.82 14.90 4.11
C LYS A 68 1.21 14.16 5.29
N ILE A 69 2.03 13.56 6.15
CA ILE A 69 1.59 12.85 7.35
C ILE A 69 1.73 13.76 8.56
N ASP A 70 0.65 14.42 8.90
CA ASP A 70 0.63 15.38 10.02
C ASP A 70 0.51 14.68 11.39
N ILE A 71 0.76 15.46 12.45
CA ILE A 71 0.71 14.98 13.85
C ILE A 71 -0.70 14.45 14.20
N LYS A 72 -1.75 15.06 13.62
CA LYS A 72 -3.11 14.60 13.84
C LYS A 72 -3.32 13.20 13.31
N MET A 73 -2.85 12.91 12.09
CA MET A 73 -2.93 11.59 11.49
C MET A 73 -2.20 10.54 12.34
N LEU A 74 -1.00 10.85 12.82
CA LEU A 74 -0.24 9.95 13.69
C LEU A 74 -0.99 9.63 14.99
N LYS A 75 -1.56 10.65 15.64
CA LYS A 75 -2.40 10.45 16.83
C LYS A 75 -3.68 9.66 16.54
N ASP A 76 -4.28 9.85 15.37
CA ASP A 76 -5.48 9.11 14.97
C ASP A 76 -5.16 7.62 14.71
N ILE A 77 -4.00 7.32 14.14
CA ILE A 77 -3.48 5.95 13.96
C ILE A 77 -3.31 5.27 15.33
N GLU A 78 -2.61 5.94 16.25
CA GLU A 78 -2.36 5.44 17.60
C GLU A 78 -3.67 5.18 18.36
N ARG A 79 -4.63 6.11 18.33
CA ARG A 79 -5.96 5.95 18.94
C ARG A 79 -6.75 4.75 18.39
N GLN A 80 -6.49 4.34 17.16
CA GLN A 80 -7.09 3.16 16.57
C GLN A 80 -6.35 1.85 16.94
N GLY A 81 -5.30 1.92 17.75
CA GLY A 81 -4.45 0.78 18.09
C GLY A 81 -3.66 0.23 16.90
N LYS A 82 -3.42 1.08 15.90
CA LYS A 82 -2.66 0.74 14.69
C LYS A 82 -1.29 1.37 14.72
N THR A 83 -0.38 0.88 13.88
CA THR A 83 0.96 1.44 13.69
C THR A 83 1.08 2.11 12.32
N LEU A 84 2.02 3.05 12.17
CA LEU A 84 2.31 3.68 10.87
C LEU A 84 2.67 2.64 9.80
N PRO A 85 3.53 1.62 10.04
CA PRO A 85 3.80 0.56 9.08
C PRO A 85 2.54 -0.17 8.61
N GLN A 86 1.63 -0.50 9.53
CA GLN A 86 0.35 -1.15 9.15
C GLN A 86 -0.49 -0.27 8.24
N ILE A 87 -0.56 1.03 8.52
CA ILE A 87 -1.30 1.99 7.68
C ILE A 87 -0.67 2.10 6.30
N ILE A 88 0.67 2.22 6.21
CA ILE A 88 1.36 2.35 4.93
C ILE A 88 1.25 1.06 4.10
N THR A 89 1.38 -0.10 4.74
CA THR A 89 1.16 -1.39 4.09
C THR A 89 -0.26 -1.50 3.54
N MET A 90 -1.28 -1.19 4.36
CA MET A 90 -2.67 -1.16 3.92
C MET A 90 -2.89 -0.16 2.77
N ALA A 91 -2.34 1.04 2.88
CA ALA A 91 -2.45 2.06 1.85
C ALA A 91 -1.84 1.62 0.52
N SER A 92 -0.71 0.90 0.56
CA SER A 92 -0.06 0.38 -0.64
C SER A 92 -0.91 -0.69 -1.37
N LEU A 93 -1.67 -1.49 -0.62
CA LEU A 93 -2.65 -2.42 -1.20
C LEU A 93 -3.80 -1.65 -1.87
N ILE A 94 -4.40 -0.71 -1.14
CA ILE A 94 -5.52 0.12 -1.63
C ILE A 94 -5.13 0.89 -2.89
N GLU A 95 -3.93 1.49 -2.92
CA GLU A 95 -3.39 2.23 -4.08
C GLU A 95 -3.37 1.40 -5.36
N LYS A 96 -3.12 0.08 -5.22
CA LYS A 96 -3.03 -0.84 -6.35
C LYS A 96 -4.36 -1.48 -6.74
N GLU A 97 -5.39 -1.38 -5.90
CA GLU A 97 -6.70 -1.98 -6.15
C GLU A 97 -7.67 -1.02 -6.82
N VAL A 98 -7.67 0.26 -6.45
CA VAL A 98 -8.66 1.23 -6.94
C VAL A 98 -8.07 2.63 -7.07
N ALA A 99 -8.56 3.41 -8.07
CA ALA A 99 -8.04 4.74 -8.35
C ALA A 99 -8.87 5.88 -7.72
N LYS A 100 -10.17 5.67 -7.46
CA LYS A 100 -11.05 6.71 -6.93
C LYS A 100 -11.01 6.79 -5.41
N LYS A 101 -10.91 8.01 -4.87
CA LYS A 101 -10.84 8.27 -3.43
C LYS A 101 -11.98 7.65 -2.61
N GLU A 102 -13.18 7.74 -3.12
CA GLU A 102 -14.38 7.23 -2.48
C GLU A 102 -14.32 5.71 -2.39
N ASP A 103 -13.89 5.07 -3.47
CA ASP A 103 -13.72 3.62 -3.57
C ASP A 103 -12.58 3.14 -2.65
N MET A 104 -11.49 3.90 -2.54
CA MET A 104 -10.39 3.60 -1.62
C MET A 104 -10.85 3.44 -0.17
N LYS A 105 -11.77 4.30 0.29
CA LYS A 105 -12.30 4.24 1.66
C LYS A 105 -13.17 3.01 1.89
N ILE A 106 -13.93 2.59 0.87
CA ILE A 106 -14.76 1.38 0.91
C ILE A 106 -13.87 0.13 0.94
N VAL A 107 -12.89 0.04 0.03
CA VAL A 107 -11.93 -1.08 0.00
C VAL A 107 -11.15 -1.17 1.30
N SER A 108 -10.78 -0.04 1.90
CA SER A 108 -10.12 0.02 3.20
C SER A 108 -10.96 -0.65 4.29
N ASP A 109 -12.25 -0.35 4.38
CA ASP A 109 -13.13 -0.96 5.38
C ASP A 109 -13.28 -2.48 5.17
N ILE A 110 -13.41 -2.91 3.90
CA ILE A 110 -13.45 -4.34 3.55
C ILE A 110 -12.16 -5.04 4.01
N PHE A 111 -10.99 -4.49 3.71
CA PHE A 111 -9.71 -5.10 4.06
C PHE A 111 -9.50 -5.12 5.58
N TRP A 112 -9.78 -4.03 6.30
CA TRP A 112 -9.72 -4.03 7.77
C TRP A 112 -10.72 -5.00 8.38
N GLY A 113 -11.91 -5.14 7.79
CA GLY A 113 -12.93 -6.10 8.17
C GLY A 113 -12.45 -7.55 8.02
N ARG A 114 -11.83 -7.88 6.88
CA ARG A 114 -11.22 -9.20 6.65
C ARG A 114 -10.14 -9.52 7.66
N ILE A 115 -9.24 -8.58 7.95
CA ILE A 115 -8.21 -8.76 8.99
C ILE A 115 -8.86 -9.05 10.34
N LYS A 116 -9.87 -8.27 10.73
CA LYS A 116 -10.57 -8.44 12.01
C LYS A 116 -11.25 -9.81 12.15
N THR A 117 -11.73 -10.38 11.04
CA THR A 117 -12.42 -11.69 11.02
C THR A 117 -11.49 -12.87 10.71
N GLY A 118 -10.18 -12.63 10.54
CA GLY A 118 -9.22 -13.66 10.19
C GLY A 118 -9.34 -14.15 8.74
N GLN A 119 -9.98 -13.37 7.86
CA GLN A 119 -10.03 -13.69 6.43
C GLN A 119 -8.77 -13.24 5.71
N ALA A 120 -8.35 -14.01 4.72
CA ALA A 120 -7.29 -13.64 3.80
C ALA A 120 -7.70 -12.41 2.96
N LEU A 121 -6.77 -11.48 2.70
CA LEU A 121 -7.07 -10.27 1.93
C LEU A 121 -7.34 -10.60 0.45
N GLN A 122 -6.68 -11.62 -0.10
CA GLN A 122 -6.83 -12.08 -1.48
C GLN A 122 -6.67 -10.95 -2.52
N SER A 123 -5.67 -10.09 -2.29
CA SER A 123 -5.34 -8.99 -3.18
C SER A 123 -4.43 -9.45 -4.32
N CYS A 124 -4.89 -9.30 -5.55
CA CYS A 124 -4.10 -9.58 -6.75
C CYS A 124 -2.84 -8.69 -6.83
N ALA A 125 -2.88 -7.52 -6.25
CA ALA A 125 -1.73 -6.60 -6.21
C ALA A 125 -0.51 -7.23 -5.53
N THR A 126 -0.72 -8.10 -4.53
CA THR A 126 0.38 -8.82 -3.88
C THR A 126 1.00 -9.88 -4.78
N LEU A 127 0.23 -10.52 -5.64
CA LEU A 127 0.76 -11.44 -6.65
C LEU A 127 1.56 -10.70 -7.71
N ALA A 128 1.07 -9.52 -8.16
CA ALA A 128 1.82 -8.64 -9.06
C ALA A 128 3.18 -8.25 -8.48
N TYR A 129 3.21 -7.91 -7.19
CA TYR A 129 4.45 -7.56 -6.47
C TYR A 129 5.44 -8.74 -6.41
N ILE A 130 4.96 -9.94 -6.05
CA ILE A 130 5.79 -11.14 -5.93
C ILE A 130 6.37 -11.54 -7.30
N LEU A 131 5.55 -11.49 -8.35
CA LEU A 131 5.93 -11.91 -9.69
C LEU A 131 6.69 -10.85 -10.48
N GLY A 132 6.67 -9.59 -10.05
CA GLY A 132 7.24 -8.46 -10.77
C GLY A 132 6.50 -8.12 -12.07
N VAL A 133 5.30 -8.66 -12.28
CA VAL A 133 4.48 -8.46 -13.49
C VAL A 133 3.01 -8.26 -13.12
N ASN A 134 2.33 -7.36 -13.84
CA ASN A 134 0.90 -7.19 -13.71
C ASN A 134 0.19 -7.99 -14.80
N LYS A 135 -0.67 -8.93 -14.40
CA LYS A 135 -1.44 -9.79 -15.31
C LYS A 135 -2.91 -9.37 -15.29
N PRO A 136 -3.63 -9.43 -16.42
CA PRO A 136 -5.07 -9.21 -16.45
C PRO A 136 -5.84 -10.20 -15.56
N GLN A 137 -5.32 -11.44 -15.45
CA GLN A 137 -5.86 -12.51 -14.60
C GLN A 137 -4.71 -13.36 -14.07
N TYR A 138 -4.79 -13.73 -12.80
CA TYR A 138 -3.85 -14.63 -12.13
C TYR A 138 -4.41 -16.05 -12.14
N SER A 139 -3.55 -17.03 -12.45
CA SER A 139 -3.93 -18.44 -12.45
C SER A 139 -4.04 -18.99 -11.02
N LYS A 140 -4.55 -20.20 -10.88
CA LYS A 140 -4.58 -20.89 -9.59
C LYS A 140 -3.17 -21.12 -9.06
N GLU A 141 -2.23 -21.46 -9.92
CA GLU A 141 -0.82 -21.66 -9.59
C GLU A 141 -0.19 -20.37 -9.07
N ASP A 142 -0.52 -19.21 -9.64
CA ASP A 142 -0.06 -17.91 -9.14
C ASP A 142 -0.54 -17.68 -7.70
N THR A 143 -1.79 -18.08 -7.36
CA THR A 143 -2.33 -17.92 -6.00
C THR A 143 -1.71 -18.88 -4.99
N GLU A 144 -1.03 -19.95 -5.44
CA GLU A 144 -0.36 -20.93 -4.60
C GLU A 144 1.13 -20.65 -4.34
N ILE A 145 1.68 -19.57 -4.90
CA ILE A 145 3.09 -19.17 -4.71
C ILE A 145 3.41 -19.04 -3.22
N VAL A 146 4.50 -19.68 -2.79
CA VAL A 146 4.98 -19.58 -1.41
C VAL A 146 5.76 -18.28 -1.24
N SER A 147 5.12 -17.30 -0.61
CA SER A 147 5.72 -16.01 -0.28
C SER A 147 5.01 -15.43 0.93
N PRO A 148 5.70 -14.76 1.86
CA PRO A 148 5.07 -14.05 2.96
C PRO A 148 4.17 -12.88 2.48
N TYR A 149 4.39 -12.38 1.27
CA TYR A 149 3.55 -11.36 0.65
C TYR A 149 2.28 -11.91 0.02
N ASN A 150 2.13 -13.25 -0.14
CA ASN A 150 0.95 -13.83 -0.77
C ASN A 150 -0.27 -13.77 0.16
N THR A 151 -1.14 -12.79 -0.06
CA THR A 151 -2.35 -12.57 0.73
C THR A 151 -3.51 -13.52 0.40
N TYR A 152 -3.32 -14.47 -0.52
CA TYR A 152 -4.24 -15.60 -0.72
C TYR A 152 -3.97 -16.73 0.27
N LYS A 153 -2.71 -16.89 0.69
CA LYS A 153 -2.25 -17.96 1.60
C LYS A 153 -2.07 -17.47 3.03
N ASN A 154 -1.67 -16.22 3.21
CA ASN A 154 -1.39 -15.64 4.53
C ASN A 154 -2.51 -14.68 4.92
N GLN A 155 -2.99 -14.84 6.15
CA GLN A 155 -3.97 -13.92 6.74
C GLN A 155 -3.27 -12.65 7.24
N GLY A 156 -4.02 -11.55 7.30
CA GLY A 156 -3.52 -10.27 7.75
C GLY A 156 -2.78 -9.48 6.66
N LEU A 157 -2.04 -8.46 7.09
CA LEU A 157 -1.20 -7.65 6.21
C LEU A 157 0.05 -8.42 5.77
N PRO A 158 0.56 -8.19 4.55
CA PRO A 158 1.90 -8.66 4.17
C PRO A 158 2.97 -7.99 5.05
N PRO A 159 4.22 -8.50 5.02
CA PRO A 159 5.31 -7.99 5.88
C PRO A 159 5.63 -6.51 5.71
N GLY A 160 5.31 -5.93 4.57
CA GLY A 160 5.58 -4.53 4.26
C GLY A 160 4.76 -4.02 3.08
N PRO A 161 4.93 -2.74 2.71
CA PRO A 161 4.29 -2.13 1.56
C PRO A 161 4.67 -2.83 0.25
N ILE A 162 3.80 -2.72 -0.76
CA ILE A 162 4.03 -3.24 -2.12
C ILE A 162 4.20 -2.11 -3.15
N CYS A 163 4.16 -0.87 -2.70
CA CYS A 163 4.48 0.35 -3.46
C CYS A 163 4.53 1.54 -2.50
N ASN A 164 4.89 2.70 -3.05
CA ASN A 164 4.80 3.99 -2.35
C ASN A 164 3.39 4.58 -2.56
N PRO A 165 2.51 4.60 -1.55
CA PRO A 165 1.14 5.05 -1.70
C PRO A 165 1.03 6.58 -1.72
N GLY A 166 0.01 7.09 -2.42
CA GLY A 166 -0.38 8.50 -2.39
C GLY A 166 -1.18 8.86 -1.14
N LEU A 167 -1.37 10.17 -0.93
CA LEU A 167 -2.07 10.69 0.25
C LEU A 167 -3.51 10.20 0.39
N ASP A 168 -4.20 10.00 -0.73
CA ASP A 168 -5.60 9.55 -0.72
C ASP A 168 -5.72 8.11 -0.22
N ALA A 169 -4.84 7.22 -0.65
CA ALA A 169 -4.79 5.85 -0.14
C ALA A 169 -4.38 5.79 1.34
N ILE A 170 -3.41 6.62 1.76
CA ILE A 170 -3.02 6.73 3.17
C ILE A 170 -4.20 7.22 4.03
N LYS A 171 -4.90 8.27 3.60
CA LYS A 171 -6.10 8.76 4.28
C LYS A 171 -7.21 7.72 4.31
N ALA A 172 -7.41 6.96 3.23
CA ALA A 172 -8.39 5.89 3.20
C ALA A 172 -8.05 4.77 4.19
N ALA A 173 -6.77 4.40 4.32
CA ALA A 173 -6.31 3.41 5.28
C ALA A 173 -6.54 3.84 6.75
N ILE A 174 -6.40 5.15 7.04
CA ILE A 174 -6.63 5.72 8.38
C ILE A 174 -8.13 5.91 8.64
N TYR A 175 -8.87 6.42 7.65
CA TYR A 175 -10.25 6.86 7.77
C TYR A 175 -11.18 6.11 6.81
N PRO A 176 -11.37 4.79 6.98
CA PRO A 176 -12.29 4.02 6.14
C PRO A 176 -13.73 4.50 6.31
N VAL A 177 -14.54 4.31 5.29
CA VAL A 177 -16.00 4.49 5.38
C VAL A 177 -16.62 3.14 5.69
N LYS A 178 -17.31 3.06 6.83
CA LYS A 178 -17.94 1.83 7.27
C LYS A 178 -18.97 1.32 6.26
N THR A 179 -18.83 0.05 5.89
CA THR A 179 -19.70 -0.64 4.96
C THR A 179 -20.15 -2.00 5.53
N GLU A 180 -21.10 -2.62 4.85
CA GLU A 180 -21.48 -4.02 5.11
C GLU A 180 -20.89 -4.98 4.07
N TYR A 181 -20.03 -4.46 3.19
CA TYR A 181 -19.44 -5.25 2.11
C TYR A 181 -18.26 -6.09 2.62
N ASN A 182 -18.11 -7.29 2.04
CA ASN A 182 -16.96 -8.16 2.28
C ASN A 182 -16.14 -8.43 1.00
N TYR A 183 -16.68 -8.06 -0.17
CA TYR A 183 -16.05 -8.22 -1.47
C TYR A 183 -16.24 -6.96 -2.31
N PHE A 184 -15.39 -6.76 -3.28
CA PHE A 184 -15.52 -5.71 -4.28
C PHE A 184 -15.04 -6.20 -5.64
N LEU A 185 -15.52 -5.58 -6.69
CA LEU A 185 -15.05 -5.77 -8.07
C LEU A 185 -14.77 -4.41 -8.66
N THR A 186 -13.64 -4.27 -9.31
CA THR A 186 -13.29 -3.06 -10.06
C THR A 186 -13.74 -3.24 -11.51
N ASN A 187 -14.49 -2.28 -12.04
CA ASN A 187 -14.82 -2.25 -13.44
C ASN A 187 -13.57 -1.86 -14.25
N PRO A 188 -13.08 -2.71 -15.17
CA PRO A 188 -11.85 -2.43 -15.92
C PRO A 188 -11.97 -1.22 -16.83
N ASP A 189 -13.18 -0.89 -17.33
CA ASP A 189 -13.38 0.23 -18.25
C ASP A 189 -13.42 1.58 -17.55
N THR A 190 -13.98 1.64 -16.34
CA THR A 190 -14.18 2.88 -15.58
C THR A 190 -13.21 3.03 -14.42
N ASN A 191 -12.46 2.00 -14.12
CA ASN A 191 -11.55 1.91 -12.95
C ASN A 191 -12.23 2.33 -11.62
N SER A 192 -13.55 2.07 -11.53
CA SER A 192 -14.38 2.33 -10.36
C SER A 192 -14.95 1.03 -9.82
N LEU A 193 -15.33 1.01 -8.54
CA LEU A 193 -16.05 -0.12 -8.00
C LEU A 193 -17.36 -0.31 -8.77
N SER A 194 -17.54 -1.50 -9.29
CA SER A 194 -18.89 -1.94 -9.67
C SER A 194 -19.65 -2.12 -8.38
N SER A 195 -20.86 -1.59 -8.30
CA SER A 195 -21.77 -1.85 -7.19
C SER A 195 -22.19 -3.31 -7.19
N ALA A 196 -21.28 -4.18 -6.79
CA ALA A 196 -21.61 -5.54 -6.45
C ALA A 196 -22.20 -5.49 -5.04
N VAL A 197 -23.52 -5.46 -4.97
CA VAL A 197 -24.26 -5.70 -3.76
C VAL A 197 -23.84 -7.05 -3.22
N LEU A 198 -23.15 -7.05 -2.10
CA LEU A 198 -22.68 -8.25 -1.46
C LEU A 198 -23.55 -8.57 -0.27
N THR A 199 -24.40 -9.52 -0.50
CA THR A 199 -25.09 -10.25 0.56
C THR A 199 -24.09 -11.00 1.42
N LYS A 200 -24.39 -11.10 2.69
CA LYS A 200 -23.55 -11.70 3.75
C LYS A 200 -23.05 -13.11 3.45
N ASN A 201 -23.51 -13.84 2.43
CA ASN A 201 -23.19 -15.26 2.24
C ASN A 201 -23.27 -15.83 0.82
N ILE A 202 -23.48 -15.06 -0.25
CA ILE A 202 -23.58 -15.68 -1.60
C ILE A 202 -22.82 -14.84 -2.63
N LEU A 203 -21.81 -15.44 -3.23
CA LEU A 203 -21.09 -14.95 -4.39
C LEU A 203 -21.95 -15.22 -5.64
N LEU A 204 -22.68 -14.24 -6.14
CA LEU A 204 -23.23 -14.27 -7.50
C LEU A 204 -22.29 -13.47 -8.40
N ILE A 205 -21.29 -14.16 -8.95
CA ILE A 205 -20.48 -13.62 -10.04
C ILE A 205 -21.32 -13.75 -11.31
N ARG A 206 -21.85 -12.63 -11.82
CA ARG A 206 -22.36 -12.57 -13.17
C ARG A 206 -21.20 -12.16 -14.08
N LEU A 207 -20.51 -13.14 -14.62
CA LEU A 207 -19.59 -12.94 -15.73
C LEU A 207 -20.44 -12.70 -16.96
N ASN A 208 -20.50 -11.46 -17.45
CA ASN A 208 -20.89 -11.22 -18.83
C ASN A 208 -19.68 -11.55 -19.70
N ILE A 209 -19.76 -12.71 -20.35
CA ILE A 209 -18.87 -13.13 -21.43
C ILE A 209 -19.25 -12.33 -22.69
#